data_d0fadcec848cc9af1966a8caf127b6f1
#
_entry.id   d0fadcec848cc9af1966a8caf127b6f1
#
_cell.length_a   1.000
_cell.length_b   1.000
_cell.length_c   1.000
_cell.angle_alpha   90.00
_cell.angle_beta   90.00
_cell.angle_gamma   90.00
#
_symmetry.space_group_name_H-M   'P 1'
#
loop_
_entity.id
_entity.type
_entity.pdbx_description
1 polymer ?
#
loop_
_entity_poly.entity_id
_entity_poly.type
_entity_poly.pdbx_seq_one_letter_code
_entity_poly.pdbx_strand_id
1 'polypeptide(L)' 'MNICIINPNTSKSMTTGICASAAQIANNSTKIICFNPDDGPESIEGYYDEVFGALGALEGIKRYPEADGYV' A
#
# COMPACT_ATOMS: atom_id res chain seq x y z
N MET A 1 9.23 13.23 -6.80
CA MET A 1 8.57 12.85 -5.54
C MET A 1 8.26 11.36 -5.55
N ASN A 2 8.48 10.70 -4.44
CA ASN A 2 8.19 9.27 -4.28
C ASN A 2 6.98 9.10 -3.38
N ILE A 3 5.90 8.52 -3.90
CA ILE A 3 4.67 8.25 -3.14
C ILE A 3 4.53 6.75 -2.97
N CYS A 4 4.38 6.31 -1.74
CA CYS A 4 4.14 4.90 -1.43
C CYS A 4 2.65 4.69 -1.16
N ILE A 5 2.03 3.81 -1.95
CA ILE A 5 0.63 3.42 -1.75
C ILE A 5 0.64 2.08 -1.02
N ILE A 6 -0.02 2.03 0.11
CA ILE A 6 -0.09 0.84 0.94
C ILE A 6 -1.50 0.28 0.91
N ASN A 7 -1.65 -0.94 0.39
CA ASN A 7 -2.86 -1.71 0.54
C ASN A 7 -2.68 -2.60 1.78
N PRO A 8 -3.46 -2.39 2.84
CA PRO A 8 -3.24 -3.10 4.10
C PRO A 8 -3.68 -4.57 4.10
N ASN A 9 -4.42 -5.01 3.07
CA ASN A 9 -4.76 -6.43 2.93
C ASN A 9 -3.69 -7.17 2.12
N THR A 10 -3.80 -8.49 2.02
CA THR A 10 -2.79 -9.32 1.35
C THR A 10 -3.05 -9.55 -0.13
N SER A 11 -4.05 -8.90 -0.71
CA SER A 11 -4.42 -9.11 -2.12
C SER A 11 -3.43 -8.43 -3.07
N LYS A 12 -2.56 -9.21 -3.68
CA LYS A 12 -1.59 -8.72 -4.66
C LYS A 12 -2.29 -8.22 -5.93
N SER A 13 -3.36 -8.86 -6.35
CA SER A 13 -4.11 -8.43 -7.53
C SER A 13 -4.74 -7.05 -7.34
N MET A 14 -5.27 -6.79 -6.14
CA MET A 14 -5.80 -5.48 -5.80
C MET A 14 -4.69 -4.43 -5.80
N THR A 15 -3.56 -4.73 -5.18
CA THR A 15 -2.40 -3.83 -5.15
C THR A 15 -1.93 -3.49 -6.55
N THR A 16 -1.82 -4.49 -7.43
CA THR A 16 -1.41 -4.29 -8.82
C THR A 16 -2.37 -3.35 -9.54
N GLY A 17 -3.68 -3.54 -9.36
CA GLY A 17 -4.69 -2.68 -9.98
C GLY A 17 -4.63 -1.24 -9.47
N ILE A 18 -4.48 -1.06 -8.17
CA ILE A 18 -4.34 0.27 -7.55
C ILE A 18 -3.08 0.97 -8.11
N CYS A 19 -1.98 0.24 -8.17
CA CYS A 19 -0.71 0.77 -8.64
C CYS A 19 -0.78 1.22 -10.10
N ALA A 20 -1.38 0.41 -10.94
CA ALA A 20 -1.54 0.73 -12.35
C ALA A 20 -2.40 2.00 -12.54
N SER A 21 -3.49 2.11 -11.78
CA SER A 21 -4.37 3.28 -11.85
C SER A 21 -3.65 4.55 -11.39
N ALA A 22 -2.90 4.47 -10.30
CA ALA A 22 -2.15 5.61 -9.79
C ALA A 22 -1.06 6.05 -10.78
N ALA A 23 -0.36 5.09 -11.38
CA ALA A 23 0.70 5.39 -12.33
C ALA A 23 0.18 6.13 -13.58
N GLN A 24 -1.05 5.84 -14.00
CA GLN A 24 -1.65 6.49 -15.16
C GLN A 24 -1.87 7.99 -14.97
N ILE A 25 -2.15 8.42 -13.74
CA ILE A 25 -2.46 9.82 -13.46
C ILE A 25 -1.30 10.58 -12.82
N ALA A 26 -0.26 9.89 -12.38
CA ALA A 26 0.92 10.52 -11.81
C ALA A 26 1.69 11.28 -12.90
N ASN A 27 2.28 12.42 -12.53
CA ASN A 27 3.13 13.15 -13.47
C ASN A 27 4.50 12.45 -13.60
N ASN A 28 5.28 12.90 -14.59
CA ASN A 28 6.57 12.27 -14.90
C ASN A 28 7.62 12.38 -13.80
N SER A 29 7.45 13.33 -12.89
CA SER A 29 8.40 13.54 -11.78
C SER A 29 8.01 12.79 -10.51
N THR A 30 6.88 12.07 -10.52
CA THR A 30 6.38 11.32 -9.37
C THR A 30 6.52 9.82 -9.62
N LYS A 31 7.25 9.16 -8.73
CA LYS A 31 7.39 7.70 -8.74
C LYS A 31 6.38 7.10 -7.77
N ILE A 32 5.62 6.13 -8.24
CA ILE A 32 4.65 5.39 -7.43
C ILE A 32 5.28 4.07 -7.00
N ILE A 33 5.27 3.83 -5.70
CA ILE A 33 5.72 2.59 -5.08
C ILE A 33 4.50 1.96 -4.43
N CYS A 34 4.25 0.68 -4.64
CA CYS A 34 3.09 0.01 -4.08
C CYS A 34 3.50 -1.15 -3.20
N PHE A 35 2.79 -1.33 -2.10
CA PHE A 35 3.08 -2.35 -1.12
C PHE A 35 1.79 -2.97 -0.60
N ASN A 36 1.83 -4.26 -0.36
CA ASN A 36 0.87 -4.95 0.51
C ASN A 36 1.63 -5.98 1.35
N PRO A 37 1.16 -6.25 2.57
CA PRO A 37 1.80 -7.27 3.41
C PRO A 37 1.56 -8.67 2.83
N ASP A 38 2.48 -9.60 3.13
CA ASP A 38 2.32 -11.01 2.76
C ASP A 38 1.44 -11.74 3.76
N ASP A 39 1.42 -11.27 5.01
CA ASP A 39 0.66 -11.86 6.10
C ASP A 39 -0.41 -10.88 6.59
N GLY A 40 -1.53 -11.43 7.01
CA GLY A 40 -2.64 -10.65 7.52
C GLY A 40 -3.94 -10.95 6.79
N PRO A 41 -4.98 -10.12 6.98
CA PRO A 41 -6.27 -10.37 6.35
C PRO A 41 -6.23 -10.16 4.84
N GLU A 42 -6.87 -11.06 4.12
CA GLU A 42 -7.05 -10.92 2.67
C GLU A 42 -8.04 -9.80 2.35
N SER A 43 -8.99 -9.59 3.23
CA SER A 43 -10.00 -8.54 3.12
C SER A 43 -10.26 -7.96 4.50
N ILE A 44 -10.32 -6.63 4.59
CA ILE A 44 -10.59 -5.94 5.87
C ILE A 44 -12.08 -5.65 5.92
N GLU A 45 -12.80 -6.39 6.78
CA GLU A 45 -14.25 -6.32 6.85
C GLU A 45 -14.80 -5.93 8.22
N GLY A 46 -13.93 -5.65 9.20
CA GLY A 46 -14.35 -5.27 10.54
C GLY A 46 -13.17 -4.81 11.39
N TYR A 47 -13.45 -4.44 12.63
CA TYR A 47 -12.43 -3.92 13.55
C TYR A 47 -11.30 -4.92 13.84
N TYR A 48 -11.64 -6.20 13.91
CA TYR A 48 -10.65 -7.25 14.11
C TYR A 48 -9.62 -7.25 12.98
N ASP A 49 -10.09 -7.20 11.74
CA ASP A 49 -9.24 -7.18 10.56
C ASP A 49 -8.43 -5.88 10.48
N GLU A 50 -9.01 -4.76 10.92
CA GLU A 50 -8.35 -3.46 10.90
C GLU A 50 -7.09 -3.45 11.76
N VAL A 51 -7.08 -4.16 12.90
CA VAL A 51 -5.91 -4.24 13.77
C VAL A 51 -4.73 -4.88 13.02
N PHE A 52 -4.99 -6.00 12.35
CA PHE A 52 -3.95 -6.69 11.58
C PHE A 52 -3.58 -5.92 10.33
N GLY A 53 -4.54 -5.25 9.68
CA GLY A 53 -4.28 -4.38 8.55
C GLY A 53 -3.37 -3.21 8.92
N ALA A 54 -3.57 -2.63 10.09
CA ALA A 54 -2.73 -1.54 10.59
C ALA A 54 -1.27 -2.00 10.77
N LEU A 55 -1.06 -3.21 11.28
CA LEU A 55 0.29 -3.78 11.40
C LEU A 55 0.96 -3.93 10.04
N GLY A 56 0.21 -4.39 9.04
CA GLY A 56 0.71 -4.49 7.67
C GLY A 56 1.05 -3.13 7.06
N ALA A 57 0.23 -2.11 7.34
CA ALA A 57 0.50 -0.75 6.87
C ALA A 57 1.79 -0.20 7.49
N LEU A 58 2.00 -0.43 8.78
CA LEU A 58 3.23 -0.03 9.47
C LEU A 58 4.46 -0.72 8.86
N GLU A 59 4.34 -1.97 8.48
CA GLU A 59 5.41 -2.69 7.79
C GLU A 59 5.79 -1.99 6.48
N GLY A 60 4.80 -1.55 5.72
CA GLY A 60 5.03 -0.82 4.48
C GLY A 60 5.80 0.48 4.69
N ILE A 61 5.43 1.24 5.72
CA ILE A 61 6.13 2.48 6.08
C ILE A 61 7.58 2.19 6.45
N LYS A 62 7.82 1.14 7.22
CA LYS A 62 9.17 0.75 7.62
C LYS A 62 10.01 0.30 6.42
N ARG A 63 9.39 -0.36 5.45
CA ARG A 63 10.10 -0.87 4.29
C ARG A 63 10.51 0.22 3.31
N TYR A 64 9.74 1.30 3.24
CA TYR A 64 9.98 2.40 2.30
C TYR A 64 10.11 3.74 3.03
N PRO A 65 11.12 3.87 3.91
CA PRO A 65 11.25 5.07 4.75
C PRO A 65 11.60 6.34 3.97
N GLU A 66 12.14 6.22 2.75
CA GLU A 66 12.49 7.37 1.92
C GLU A 66 11.34 7.88 1.05
N ALA A 67 10.15 7.34 1.17
CA ALA A 67 9.00 7.89 0.47
C ALA A 67 8.68 9.29 0.99
N ASP A 68 8.28 10.18 0.08
CA ASP A 68 7.90 11.55 0.45
C ASP A 68 6.51 11.61 1.08
N GLY A 69 5.67 10.61 0.80
CA GLY A 69 4.35 10.50 1.39
C GLY A 69 3.78 9.10 1.23
N TYR A 70 2.77 8.80 2.03
CA TYR A 70 2.09 7.50 2.05
C TYR A 70 0.59 7.69 1.87
N VAL A 71 -0.01 6.78 1.13
CA VAL A 71 -1.46 6.73 0.93
C VAL A 71 -1.99 5.36 1.30
#